data_0a76c4ddf2946cd7e5c27522107d98e9
#
_entry.id   0a76c4ddf2946cd7e5c27522107d98e9
#
_cell.length_a   1.000
_cell.length_b   1.000
_cell.length_c   1.000
_cell.angle_alpha   90.00
_cell.angle_beta   90.00
_cell.angle_gamma   90.00
#
_symmetry.space_group_name_H-M   'P 1'
#
loop_
_entity.id
_entity.type
_entity.pdbx_description
1 polymer ?
#
loop_
_entity_poly.entity_id
_entity_poly.type
_entity_poly.pdbx_seq_one_letter_code
_entity_poly.pdbx_strand_id
1 'polypeptide(L)'
;MLQAFYTATVGAQQQMERMGVQGNNMANANTFGFRAEKPAFEALMYRMVDGIDGQQLPKGSGTRMVSTITDFRSAAMEETGRKQDYAIVGDGFFALYDPDTGEISYTRDGSFALSSFQQIKEDGTTDTLYCLADGEGRQVLDTNGYPIVVTDAEARQPVGVFTIQYLDGLQHVGSGRFVTTEKNGAVWMSPSEVRQGYLESSN
;
A
#
# COMPACT_ATOMS: atom_id res chain seq x y z
N MET A 1 -3.32 -30.05 -32.42
CA MET A 1 -3.98 -28.77 -32.65
C MET A 1 -4.70 -28.23 -31.40
N LEU A 2 -5.48 -29.03 -30.68
CA LEU A 2 -6.18 -28.59 -29.44
C LEU A 2 -5.24 -28.03 -28.35
N GLN A 3 -4.07 -28.62 -28.12
CA GLN A 3 -3.13 -28.13 -27.11
C GLN A 3 -2.54 -26.76 -27.44
N ALA A 4 -2.19 -26.50 -28.71
CA ALA A 4 -1.66 -25.20 -29.12
C ALA A 4 -2.73 -24.08 -28.95
N PHE A 5 -3.97 -24.39 -29.26
CA PHE A 5 -5.10 -23.52 -29.05
C PHE A 5 -5.29 -23.22 -27.54
N TYR A 6 -5.21 -24.25 -26.70
CA TYR A 6 -5.35 -24.10 -25.25
C TYR A 6 -4.24 -23.22 -24.66
N THR A 7 -2.98 -23.46 -25.05
CA THR A 7 -1.83 -22.65 -24.61
C THR A 7 -1.96 -21.20 -25.08
N ALA A 8 -2.43 -20.97 -26.30
CA ALA A 8 -2.67 -19.62 -26.81
C ALA A 8 -3.79 -18.90 -26.06
N THR A 9 -4.88 -19.60 -25.73
CA THR A 9 -6.00 -19.04 -24.95
C THR A 9 -5.55 -18.67 -23.54
N VAL A 10 -4.81 -19.55 -22.84
CA VAL A 10 -4.25 -19.25 -21.52
C VAL A 10 -3.29 -18.05 -21.60
N GLY A 11 -2.43 -18.01 -22.61
CA GLY A 11 -1.53 -16.87 -22.83
C GLY A 11 -2.28 -15.54 -23.03
N ALA A 12 -3.35 -15.56 -23.83
CA ALA A 12 -4.20 -14.40 -24.04
C ALA A 12 -4.87 -13.94 -22.72
N GLN A 13 -5.40 -14.86 -21.94
CA GLN A 13 -6.00 -14.57 -20.64
C GLN A 13 -4.99 -13.94 -19.68
N GLN A 14 -3.76 -14.46 -19.63
CA GLN A 14 -2.71 -13.89 -18.80
C GLN A 14 -2.30 -12.47 -19.24
N GLN A 15 -2.35 -12.18 -20.55
CA GLN A 15 -2.13 -10.82 -21.02
C GLN A 15 -3.27 -9.86 -20.61
N MET A 16 -4.51 -10.33 -20.56
CA MET A 16 -5.64 -9.53 -20.07
C MET A 16 -5.48 -9.21 -18.58
N GLU A 17 -5.07 -10.17 -17.75
CA GLU A 17 -4.78 -9.94 -16.33
C GLU A 17 -3.66 -8.91 -16.15
N ARG A 18 -2.57 -9.02 -16.94
CA ARG A 18 -1.50 -8.03 -16.97
C ARG A 18 -2.00 -6.62 -17.32
N MET A 19 -2.88 -6.54 -18.34
CA MET A 19 -3.50 -5.26 -18.73
C MET A 19 -4.36 -4.69 -17.59
N GLY A 20 -5.03 -5.52 -16.82
CA GLY A 20 -5.78 -5.11 -15.63
C GLY A 20 -4.88 -4.44 -14.58
N VAL A 21 -3.73 -5.04 -14.26
CA VAL A 21 -2.73 -4.44 -13.33
C VAL A 21 -2.20 -3.12 -13.88
N GLN A 22 -1.86 -3.05 -15.18
CA GLN A 22 -1.39 -1.80 -15.79
C GLN A 22 -2.47 -0.72 -15.81
N GLY A 23 -3.74 -1.10 -16.06
CA GLY A 23 -4.88 -0.19 -16.00
C GLY A 23 -5.08 0.40 -14.61
N ASN A 24 -4.94 -0.43 -13.56
CA ASN A 24 -4.99 0.04 -12.17
C ASN A 24 -3.86 1.03 -11.87
N ASN A 25 -2.62 0.72 -12.25
CA ASN A 25 -1.50 1.64 -12.07
C ASN A 25 -1.73 2.97 -12.80
N MET A 26 -2.24 2.93 -14.03
CA MET A 26 -2.54 4.13 -14.81
C MET A 26 -3.67 4.96 -14.19
N ALA A 27 -4.72 4.32 -13.70
CA ALA A 27 -5.82 5.01 -13.01
C ALA A 27 -5.36 5.74 -11.75
N ASN A 28 -4.33 5.20 -11.07
CA ASN A 28 -3.78 5.75 -9.83
C ASN A 28 -2.47 6.53 -10.03
N ALA A 29 -2.08 6.85 -11.27
CA ALA A 29 -0.84 7.58 -11.55
C ALA A 29 -0.78 8.97 -10.91
N ASN A 30 -1.93 9.59 -10.65
CA ASN A 30 -2.05 10.89 -9.98
C ASN A 30 -2.55 10.78 -8.53
N THR A 31 -2.59 9.58 -7.95
CA THR A 31 -3.00 9.36 -6.56
C THR A 31 -1.78 9.47 -5.65
N PHE A 32 -1.81 10.36 -4.67
CA PHE A 32 -0.72 10.51 -3.72
C PHE A 32 -0.49 9.25 -2.90
N GLY A 33 0.78 8.95 -2.65
CA GLY A 33 1.18 7.78 -1.87
C GLY A 33 0.89 6.41 -2.53
N PHE A 34 0.36 6.38 -3.75
CA PHE A 34 0.09 5.12 -4.45
C PHE A 34 1.37 4.36 -4.75
N ARG A 35 1.31 3.04 -4.61
CA ARG A 35 2.40 2.12 -4.92
C ARG A 35 2.02 1.23 -6.08
N ALA A 36 2.77 1.36 -7.18
CA ALA A 36 2.51 0.59 -8.39
C ALA A 36 2.71 -0.92 -8.16
N GLU A 37 1.84 -1.70 -8.76
CA GLU A 37 1.91 -3.16 -8.73
C GLU A 37 2.52 -3.69 -10.03
N LYS A 38 3.37 -4.72 -9.91
CA LYS A 38 3.98 -5.43 -11.02
C LYS A 38 3.51 -6.87 -11.03
N PRO A 39 3.00 -7.38 -12.17
CA PRO A 39 2.60 -8.77 -12.27
C PRO A 39 3.85 -9.68 -12.27
N ALA A 40 3.85 -10.70 -11.43
CA ALA A 40 4.85 -11.75 -11.41
C ALA A 40 4.32 -12.97 -12.18
N PHE A 41 5.10 -13.44 -13.14
CA PHE A 41 4.77 -14.61 -13.96
C PHE A 41 5.67 -15.78 -13.63
N GLU A 42 5.08 -16.96 -13.62
CA GLU A 42 5.78 -18.23 -13.49
C GLU A 42 5.55 -19.08 -14.73
N ALA A 43 6.61 -19.76 -15.20
CA ALA A 43 6.50 -20.73 -16.29
C ALA A 43 5.88 -22.01 -15.75
N LEU A 44 4.85 -22.51 -16.43
CA LEU A 44 4.29 -23.82 -16.12
C LEU A 44 5.27 -24.93 -16.50
N MET A 45 5.24 -26.04 -15.76
CA MET A 45 6.15 -27.15 -15.93
C MET A 45 6.26 -27.61 -17.40
N TYR A 46 7.48 -27.83 -17.84
CA TYR A 46 7.75 -28.42 -19.12
C TYR A 46 7.37 -29.92 -19.11
N ARG A 47 6.67 -30.38 -20.14
CA ARG A 47 6.45 -31.80 -20.39
C ARG A 47 7.48 -32.28 -21.40
N MET A 48 8.08 -33.42 -21.12
CA MET A 48 8.87 -34.13 -22.12
C MET A 48 7.95 -34.83 -23.12
N VAL A 49 8.16 -34.63 -24.39
CA VAL A 49 7.38 -35.24 -25.50
C VAL A 49 8.37 -36.00 -26.36
N ASP A 50 7.99 -37.21 -26.76
CA ASP A 50 8.81 -38.01 -27.67
C ASP A 50 8.84 -37.36 -29.07
N GLY A 51 10.06 -37.02 -29.51
CA GLY A 51 10.34 -36.53 -30.86
C GLY A 51 10.38 -37.65 -31.87
N ILE A 52 10.48 -37.28 -33.16
CA ILE A 52 10.44 -38.22 -34.30
C ILE A 52 11.61 -39.24 -34.26
N ASP A 53 12.75 -38.88 -33.60
CA ASP A 53 13.93 -39.71 -33.48
C ASP A 53 14.08 -40.37 -32.09
N GLY A 54 13.01 -40.48 -31.32
CA GLY A 54 13.08 -41.03 -29.96
C GLY A 54 13.75 -40.12 -28.92
N GLN A 55 14.14 -38.89 -29.29
CA GLN A 55 14.63 -37.88 -28.34
C GLN A 55 13.49 -37.24 -27.60
N GLN A 56 13.63 -37.13 -26.29
CA GLN A 56 12.67 -36.39 -25.46
C GLN A 56 12.91 -34.89 -25.60
N LEU A 57 11.93 -34.16 -26.10
CA LEU A 57 12.00 -32.71 -26.27
C LEU A 57 11.15 -32.02 -25.21
N PRO A 58 11.68 -30.98 -24.52
CA PRO A 58 10.88 -30.22 -23.55
C PRO A 58 9.83 -29.38 -24.26
N LYS A 59 8.58 -29.60 -23.94
CA LYS A 59 7.43 -28.83 -24.43
C LYS A 59 6.91 -27.95 -23.31
N GLY A 60 6.90 -26.63 -23.51
CA GLY A 60 6.33 -25.66 -22.56
C GLY A 60 4.82 -25.78 -22.47
N SER A 61 4.28 -25.61 -21.26
CA SER A 61 2.83 -25.62 -20.98
C SER A 61 2.24 -24.21 -20.85
N GLY A 62 3.01 -23.17 -21.12
CA GLY A 62 2.61 -21.77 -20.99
C GLY A 62 3.15 -21.09 -19.72
N THR A 63 2.62 -19.90 -19.44
CA THR A 63 2.92 -19.09 -18.26
C THR A 63 1.65 -18.78 -17.49
N ARG A 64 1.79 -18.54 -16.20
CA ARG A 64 0.69 -18.12 -15.31
C ARG A 64 1.14 -16.94 -14.46
N MET A 65 0.26 -15.95 -14.29
CA MET A 65 0.45 -14.93 -13.28
C MET A 65 0.20 -15.54 -11.89
N VAL A 66 1.17 -15.39 -11.00
CA VAL A 66 1.13 -16.01 -9.66
C VAL A 66 0.69 -15.01 -8.61
N SER A 67 1.19 -13.78 -8.74
CA SER A 67 0.91 -12.70 -7.79
C SER A 67 1.20 -11.35 -8.43
N THR A 68 0.81 -10.29 -7.74
CA THR A 68 1.33 -8.95 -7.95
C THR A 68 2.39 -8.65 -6.88
N ILE A 69 3.39 -7.89 -7.25
CA ILE A 69 4.45 -7.40 -6.34
C ILE A 69 4.32 -5.89 -6.29
N THR A 70 4.11 -5.35 -5.10
CA THR A 70 4.05 -3.90 -4.88
C THR A 70 5.44 -3.29 -4.91
N ASP A 71 5.62 -2.18 -5.61
CA ASP A 71 6.87 -1.44 -5.65
C ASP A 71 6.89 -0.39 -4.54
N PHE A 72 7.63 -0.64 -3.47
CA PHE A 72 7.70 0.25 -2.31
C PHE A 72 8.78 1.35 -2.42
N ARG A 73 9.41 1.52 -3.57
CA ARG A 73 10.39 2.60 -3.76
C ARG A 73 9.74 3.97 -3.59
N SER A 74 10.46 4.88 -2.95
CA SER A 74 9.99 6.27 -2.77
C SER A 74 9.83 6.97 -4.11
N ALA A 75 8.80 7.81 -4.20
CA ALA A 75 8.49 8.64 -5.36
C ALA A 75 8.91 10.09 -5.14
N ALA A 76 8.66 10.95 -6.13
CA ALA A 76 8.90 12.37 -6.02
C ALA A 76 7.95 13.01 -5.01
N MET A 77 8.41 14.04 -4.32
CA MET A 77 7.58 14.84 -3.41
C MET A 77 7.13 16.11 -4.12
N GLU A 78 5.85 16.43 -3.97
CA GLU A 78 5.23 17.66 -4.49
C GLU A 78 4.87 18.58 -3.33
N GLU A 79 5.19 19.86 -3.48
CA GLU A 79 4.83 20.88 -2.51
C GLU A 79 3.36 21.30 -2.70
N THR A 80 2.56 21.11 -1.65
CA THR A 80 1.14 21.47 -1.66
C THR A 80 0.85 22.75 -0.87
N GLY A 81 1.73 23.11 0.06
CA GLY A 81 1.57 24.24 0.97
C GLY A 81 0.50 24.06 2.05
N ARG A 82 -0.23 22.93 2.07
CA ARG A 82 -1.23 22.62 3.11
C ARG A 82 -0.52 22.09 4.37
N LYS A 83 -0.87 22.61 5.52
CA LYS A 83 -0.23 22.25 6.80
C LYS A 83 -0.57 20.83 7.28
N GLN A 84 -1.67 20.27 6.79
CA GLN A 84 -2.12 18.91 7.09
C GLN A 84 -1.53 17.85 6.17
N ASP A 85 -0.82 18.27 5.12
CA ASP A 85 -0.15 17.36 4.19
C ASP A 85 1.26 17.02 4.72
N TYR A 86 1.58 15.74 4.67
CA TYR A 86 2.86 15.21 5.16
C TYR A 86 3.47 14.22 4.18
N ALA A 87 4.77 14.31 3.94
CA ALA A 87 5.52 13.34 3.14
C ALA A 87 6.68 12.76 3.95
N ILE A 88 6.97 11.48 3.76
CA ILE A 88 8.08 10.78 4.41
C ILE A 88 9.31 10.87 3.52
N VAL A 89 10.41 11.37 4.07
CA VAL A 89 11.72 11.38 3.40
C VAL A 89 12.43 10.07 3.70
N GLY A 90 12.43 9.15 2.72
CA GLY A 90 13.02 7.81 2.88
C GLY A 90 11.97 6.71 3.07
N ASP A 91 12.34 5.65 3.79
CA ASP A 91 11.52 4.47 3.98
C ASP A 91 10.60 4.58 5.19
N GLY A 92 9.48 3.86 5.17
CA GLY A 92 8.51 3.78 6.27
C GLY A 92 7.08 4.05 5.80
N PHE A 93 6.15 4.10 6.73
CA PHE A 93 4.72 4.30 6.47
C PHE A 93 4.11 5.13 7.59
N PHE A 94 3.09 5.90 7.29
CA PHE A 94 2.19 6.43 8.31
C PHE A 94 1.31 5.30 8.82
N ALA A 95 1.02 5.30 10.12
CA ALA A 95 0.08 4.36 10.72
C ALA A 95 -1.27 5.06 10.96
N LEU A 96 -2.33 4.39 10.57
CA LEU A 96 -3.71 4.83 10.72
C LEU A 96 -4.44 3.87 11.64
N TYR A 97 -5.11 4.40 12.64
CA TYR A 97 -5.96 3.67 13.55
C TYR A 97 -7.42 3.86 13.17
N ASP A 98 -8.13 2.79 12.95
CA ASP A 98 -9.57 2.80 12.72
C ASP A 98 -10.30 2.70 14.06
N PRO A 99 -11.04 3.74 14.48
CA PRO A 99 -11.73 3.74 15.76
C PRO A 99 -12.90 2.74 15.82
N ASP A 100 -13.47 2.34 14.68
CA ASP A 100 -14.64 1.46 14.62
C ASP A 100 -14.21 -0.02 14.73
N THR A 101 -13.12 -0.40 14.06
CA THR A 101 -12.63 -1.79 14.02
C THR A 101 -11.50 -2.05 15.02
N GLY A 102 -10.79 -1.01 15.45
CA GLY A 102 -9.57 -1.11 16.26
C GLY A 102 -8.35 -1.58 15.47
N GLU A 103 -8.44 -1.66 14.15
CA GLU A 103 -7.34 -2.12 13.29
C GLU A 103 -6.35 -1.00 12.97
N ILE A 104 -5.08 -1.37 12.83
CA ILE A 104 -4.01 -0.47 12.37
C ILE A 104 -3.69 -0.81 10.93
N SER A 105 -3.75 0.21 10.07
CA SER A 105 -3.32 0.13 8.67
C SER A 105 -2.19 1.11 8.40
N TYR A 106 -1.43 0.85 7.35
CA TYR A 106 -0.23 1.60 6.98
C TYR A 106 -0.40 2.21 5.59
N THR A 107 0.01 3.47 5.44
CA THR A 107 -0.10 4.19 4.16
C THR A 107 1.10 5.08 3.90
N ARG A 108 1.30 5.43 2.63
CA ARG A 108 2.21 6.49 2.21
C ARG A 108 1.47 7.77 1.82
N ASP A 109 0.16 7.71 1.73
CA ASP A 109 -0.65 8.91 1.53
C ASP A 109 -0.63 9.75 2.80
N GLY A 110 -0.15 10.97 2.69
CA GLY A 110 -0.08 11.94 3.77
C GLY A 110 -1.09 13.08 3.61
N SER A 111 -2.10 12.92 2.76
CA SER A 111 -3.17 13.90 2.55
C SER A 111 -4.19 13.87 3.69
N PHE A 112 -3.77 14.34 4.85
CA PHE A 112 -4.60 14.30 6.05
C PHE A 112 -5.55 15.49 6.16
N ALA A 113 -6.54 15.34 7.02
CA ALA A 113 -7.51 16.37 7.37
C ALA A 113 -7.76 16.38 8.87
N LEU A 114 -8.32 17.48 9.38
CA LEU A 114 -8.79 17.57 10.75
C LEU A 114 -10.18 16.94 10.84
N SER A 115 -10.31 15.94 11.69
CA SER A 115 -11.58 15.31 12.04
C SER A 115 -11.89 15.57 13.51
N SER A 116 -13.16 15.76 13.84
CA SER A 116 -13.59 15.93 15.22
C SER A 116 -14.12 14.60 15.77
N PHE A 117 -13.75 14.28 17.00
CA PHE A 117 -14.33 13.17 17.74
C PHE A 117 -14.74 13.62 19.14
N GLN A 118 -15.71 12.91 19.70
CA GLN A 118 -16.22 13.20 21.03
C GLN A 118 -15.58 12.26 22.05
N GLN A 119 -14.97 12.84 23.06
CA GLN A 119 -14.46 12.09 24.20
C GLN A 119 -15.33 12.36 25.41
N ILE A 120 -15.84 11.30 26.03
CA ILE A 120 -16.58 11.38 27.29
C ILE A 120 -15.56 11.36 28.41
N LYS A 121 -15.52 12.42 29.22
CA LYS A 121 -14.70 12.49 30.44
C LYS A 121 -15.35 11.68 31.56
N GLU A 122 -14.52 11.37 32.57
CA GLU A 122 -15.01 10.69 33.79
C GLU A 122 -16.14 11.44 34.49
N ASP A 123 -16.21 12.77 34.32
CA ASP A 123 -17.26 13.64 34.86
C ASP A 123 -18.56 13.57 34.05
N GLY A 124 -18.70 12.74 33.02
CA GLY A 124 -19.84 12.65 32.15
C GLY A 124 -20.01 13.81 31.17
N THR A 125 -19.07 14.75 31.13
CA THR A 125 -19.05 15.84 30.14
C THR A 125 -18.42 15.35 28.84
N THR A 126 -18.98 15.79 27.71
CA THR A 126 -18.45 15.45 26.38
C THR A 126 -17.58 16.59 25.88
N ASP A 127 -16.30 16.33 25.66
CA ASP A 127 -15.40 17.24 24.96
C ASP A 127 -15.32 16.88 23.49
N THR A 128 -15.34 17.89 22.62
CA THR A 128 -15.05 17.72 21.20
C THR A 128 -13.55 17.97 20.99
N LEU A 129 -12.83 16.92 20.63
CA LEU A 129 -11.41 16.99 20.32
C LEU A 129 -11.23 16.88 18.80
N TYR A 130 -10.15 17.46 18.30
CA TYR A 130 -9.77 17.34 16.90
C TYR A 130 -8.58 16.39 16.79
N CYS A 131 -8.64 15.49 15.81
CA CYS A 131 -7.54 14.60 15.48
C CYS A 131 -7.12 14.78 14.01
N LEU A 132 -5.91 14.40 13.69
CA LEU A 132 -5.44 14.26 12.34
C LEU A 132 -5.96 12.92 11.80
N ALA A 133 -6.69 12.93 10.68
CA ALA A 133 -7.31 11.75 10.11
C ALA A 133 -7.15 11.72 8.59
N ASP A 134 -7.33 10.55 8.00
CA ASP A 134 -7.45 10.41 6.56
C ASP A 134 -8.86 10.75 6.04
N GLY A 135 -9.06 10.62 4.72
CA GLY A 135 -10.35 10.91 4.08
C GLY A 135 -11.51 9.98 4.48
N GLU A 136 -11.23 8.87 5.16
CA GLU A 136 -12.22 7.91 5.65
C GLU A 136 -12.41 7.98 7.18
N GLY A 137 -11.76 8.95 7.85
CA GLY A 137 -11.93 9.20 9.29
C GLY A 137 -11.02 8.39 10.20
N ARG A 138 -10.05 7.62 9.66
CA ARG A 138 -9.06 6.91 10.46
C ARG A 138 -8.03 7.87 11.01
N GLN A 139 -7.70 7.69 12.27
CA GLN A 139 -6.83 8.59 13.03
C GLN A 139 -5.35 8.29 12.77
N VAL A 140 -4.57 9.33 12.50
CA VAL A 140 -3.12 9.22 12.31
C VAL A 140 -2.45 9.03 13.66
N LEU A 141 -1.50 8.10 13.74
CA LEU A 141 -0.77 7.81 14.96
C LEU A 141 0.51 8.65 15.07
N ASP A 142 0.82 9.02 16.31
CA ASP A 142 2.07 9.68 16.67
C ASP A 142 3.26 8.70 16.73
N THR A 143 4.41 9.19 17.11
CA THR A 143 5.63 8.38 17.30
C THR A 143 5.52 7.34 18.43
N ASN A 144 4.53 7.45 19.31
CA ASN A 144 4.30 6.51 20.41
C ASN A 144 3.19 5.50 20.08
N GLY A 145 2.55 5.63 18.90
CA GLY A 145 1.45 4.77 18.48
C GLY A 145 0.08 5.19 19.03
N TYR A 146 -0.07 6.44 19.45
CA TYR A 146 -1.37 7.00 19.90
C TYR A 146 -1.94 7.96 18.86
N PRO A 147 -3.28 8.08 18.77
CA PRO A 147 -3.93 9.05 17.89
C PRO A 147 -3.51 10.49 18.22
N ILE A 148 -3.21 11.26 17.18
CA ILE A 148 -2.75 12.65 17.32
C ILE A 148 -3.95 13.55 17.62
N VAL A 149 -3.99 14.11 18.83
CA VAL A 149 -4.95 15.14 19.20
C VAL A 149 -4.37 16.51 18.86
N VAL A 150 -5.05 17.21 17.98
CA VAL A 150 -4.62 18.51 17.46
C VAL A 150 -5.22 19.62 18.32
N THR A 151 -4.37 20.31 19.07
CA THR A 151 -4.74 21.50 19.84
C THR A 151 -4.54 22.79 19.05
N ASP A 152 -3.53 22.82 18.18
CA ASP A 152 -3.22 23.93 17.28
C ASP A 152 -3.08 23.39 15.84
N ALA A 153 -4.01 23.77 14.98
CA ALA A 153 -4.04 23.36 13.58
C ALA A 153 -2.90 23.99 12.74
N GLU A 154 -2.30 25.06 13.24
CA GLU A 154 -1.18 25.74 12.58
C GLU A 154 0.17 25.11 12.92
N ALA A 155 0.26 24.41 14.03
CA ALA A 155 1.48 23.77 14.48
C ALA A 155 1.75 22.45 13.72
N ARG A 156 3.04 22.13 13.57
CA ARG A 156 3.46 20.82 13.04
C ARG A 156 3.07 19.73 14.03
N GLN A 157 2.33 18.73 13.55
CA GLN A 157 1.95 17.59 14.36
C GLN A 157 3.07 16.53 14.40
N PRO A 158 3.21 15.79 15.51
CA PRO A 158 4.23 14.75 15.67
C PRO A 158 3.81 13.43 14.97
N VAL A 159 3.67 13.46 13.65
CA VAL A 159 3.24 12.29 12.87
C VAL A 159 4.29 11.18 12.95
N GLY A 160 3.86 9.99 13.36
CA GLY A 160 4.70 8.81 13.48
C GLY A 160 4.99 8.18 12.12
N VAL A 161 6.24 7.73 11.94
CA VAL A 161 6.65 6.90 10.80
C VAL A 161 7.06 5.53 11.31
N PHE A 162 6.57 4.50 10.67
CA PHE A 162 6.80 3.11 11.08
C PHE A 162 7.47 2.32 9.96
N THR A 163 8.42 1.49 10.33
CA THR A 163 9.09 0.55 9.42
C THR A 163 8.62 -0.86 9.71
N ILE A 164 8.39 -1.61 8.66
CA ILE A 164 7.92 -2.99 8.70
C ILE A 164 9.07 -3.88 8.23
N GLN A 165 9.35 -4.96 8.96
CA GLN A 165 10.52 -5.81 8.73
C GLN A 165 10.53 -6.46 7.35
N TYR A 166 9.40 -7.03 6.94
CA TYR A 166 9.25 -7.69 5.64
C TYR A 166 8.04 -7.11 4.91
N LEU A 167 8.27 -6.45 3.78
CA LEU A 167 7.22 -5.79 3.01
C LEU A 167 6.41 -6.77 2.15
N ASP A 168 6.98 -7.91 1.78
CA ASP A 168 6.35 -8.92 0.90
C ASP A 168 5.09 -9.55 1.50
N GLY A 169 4.91 -9.45 2.82
CA GLY A 169 3.74 -9.96 3.52
C GLY A 169 2.59 -8.98 3.64
N LEU A 170 2.77 -7.73 3.23
CA LEU A 170 1.74 -6.69 3.34
C LEU A 170 0.55 -7.01 2.45
N GLN A 171 -0.64 -6.93 3.02
CA GLN A 171 -1.89 -7.08 2.30
C GLN A 171 -2.46 -5.71 1.95
N HIS A 172 -2.72 -5.47 0.67
CA HIS A 172 -3.38 -4.26 0.20
C HIS A 172 -4.89 -4.32 0.51
N VAL A 173 -5.40 -3.32 1.22
CA VAL A 173 -6.81 -3.26 1.65
C VAL A 173 -7.60 -2.11 0.99
N GLY A 174 -7.08 -1.59 -0.10
CA GLY A 174 -7.69 -0.48 -0.84
C GLY A 174 -7.21 0.90 -0.38
N SER A 175 -7.52 1.95 -1.15
CA SER A 175 -7.19 3.35 -0.85
C SER A 175 -5.71 3.60 -0.50
N GLY A 176 -4.77 2.88 -1.15
CA GLY A 176 -3.32 3.02 -0.87
C GLY A 176 -2.89 2.56 0.52
N ARG A 177 -3.70 1.71 1.19
CA ARG A 177 -3.45 1.20 2.53
C ARG A 177 -3.03 -0.25 2.53
N PHE A 178 -2.21 -0.58 3.52
CA PHE A 178 -1.67 -1.91 3.74
C PHE A 178 -1.92 -2.35 5.18
N VAL A 179 -2.17 -3.62 5.37
CA VAL A 179 -2.29 -4.24 6.71
C VAL A 179 -1.20 -5.29 6.84
N THR A 180 -0.62 -5.37 8.02
CA THR A 180 0.39 -6.38 8.33
C THR A 180 -0.25 -7.74 8.55
N THR A 181 0.45 -8.77 8.10
CA THR A 181 0.12 -10.18 8.37
C THR A 181 1.20 -10.80 9.24
N GLU A 182 1.04 -12.04 9.67
CA GLU A 182 2.06 -12.78 10.44
C GLU A 182 3.41 -12.88 9.71
N LYS A 183 3.43 -12.70 8.39
CA LYS A 183 4.64 -12.77 7.55
C LYS A 183 5.49 -11.51 7.61
N ASN A 184 4.95 -10.40 8.08
CA ASN A 184 5.64 -9.10 8.07
C ASN A 184 6.68 -8.94 9.18
N GLY A 185 6.65 -9.82 10.20
CA GLY A 185 7.54 -9.73 11.36
C GLY A 185 7.22 -8.53 12.25
N ALA A 186 8.25 -7.89 12.78
CA ALA A 186 8.10 -6.77 13.69
C ALA A 186 7.86 -5.44 12.96
N VAL A 187 7.11 -4.56 13.60
CA VAL A 187 6.94 -3.16 13.22
C VAL A 187 7.56 -2.28 14.30
N TRP A 188 8.35 -1.30 13.91
CA TRP A 188 8.97 -0.34 14.83
C TRP A 188 8.94 1.07 14.26
N MET A 189 9.13 2.05 15.13
CA MET A 189 9.23 3.44 14.73
C MET A 189 10.47 3.66 13.86
N SER A 190 10.29 4.37 12.75
CA SER A 190 11.36 4.76 11.84
C SER A 190 11.93 6.13 12.26
N PRO A 191 13.25 6.33 12.17
CA PRO A 191 13.86 7.65 12.34
C PRO A 191 13.72 8.54 11.09
N SER A 192 12.93 8.14 10.10
CA SER A 192 12.76 8.88 8.84
C SER A 192 12.18 10.28 9.10
N GLU A 193 12.70 11.25 8.37
CA GLU A 193 12.23 12.64 8.43
C GLU A 193 10.86 12.76 7.77
N VAL A 194 9.98 13.56 8.37
CA VAL A 194 8.68 13.91 7.79
C VAL A 194 8.70 15.37 7.37
N ARG A 195 8.25 15.68 6.17
CA ARG A 195 8.07 17.05 5.67
C ARG A 195 6.60 17.42 5.68
N GLN A 196 6.28 18.54 6.32
CA GLN A 196 4.96 19.16 6.29
C GLN A 196 4.81 20.03 5.05
N GLY A 197 3.62 20.07 4.47
CA GLY A 197 3.31 20.83 3.25
C GLY A 197 3.73 20.16 1.95
N TYR A 198 4.05 18.87 2.01
CA TYR A 198 4.43 18.04 0.89
C TYR A 198 3.61 16.76 0.85
N LEU A 199 3.38 16.24 -0.35
CA LEU A 199 2.81 14.91 -0.58
C LEU A 199 3.75 14.09 -1.47
N GLU A 200 3.77 12.79 -1.28
CA GLU A 200 4.50 11.86 -2.15
C GLU A 200 3.61 11.49 -3.34
N SER A 201 4.12 11.71 -4.57
CA SER A 201 3.43 11.29 -5.79
C SER A 201 3.34 9.76 -5.91
N SER A 202 2.57 9.27 -6.87
CA SER A 202 2.63 7.86 -7.31
C SER A 202 4.01 7.51 -7.84
N ASN A 203 4.50 6.30 -7.60
CA ASN A 203 5.81 5.82 -8.10
C ASN A 203 5.70 5.11 -9.45
#